data_5d9cd95dba81754645ed0823b4d5b431
#
_entry.id   5d9cd95dba81754645ed0823b4d5b431
#
_cell.length_a   1.000
_cell.length_b   1.000
_cell.length_c   1.000
_cell.angle_alpha   90.00
_cell.angle_beta   90.00
_cell.angle_gamma   90.00
#
_symmetry.space_group_name_H-M   'P 1'
#
loop_
_entity.id
_entity.type
_entity.pdbx_description
1 polymer ?
#
loop_
_entity_poly.entity_id
_entity_poly.type
_entity_poly.pdbx_seq_one_letter_code
_entity_poly.pdbx_strand_id
1 'polypeptide(L)'
;MEKASEKIAFKELFNRVIENVSNVVVGKRREIELILATLLSGGHVIIEGVPGVAKTLIARTLAQSLGLEFKRIQGTPDMLPGDIIGFNIYDQKSGSFIFRKGPIFTNILFVDEINRIPPKTQSALLEAMQEFQVSVEGISYRLPEPFMVIATMNPIEVEGTFPLSEAQIDRFLSKVEIGYPDLDETIEILRRYDTIQMYYVKPVATRESLLEAMKNVREVRVDENILKYISLIVYAIRNNRYVRLGPSPRGAIAIYLLSRALALIRGRTYVTADDVKISVYPAIAHRIVLKDEARLSRVSIRSIVEETLSKVDIP
;
A
#
# COMPACT_ATOMS: atom_id res chain seq x y z
N MET A 1 -31.42 4.43 -8.86
CA MET A 1 -31.15 5.78 -8.33
C MET A 1 -30.38 5.70 -7.00
N GLU A 2 -30.76 4.86 -6.05
CA GLU A 2 -30.12 4.72 -4.73
C GLU A 2 -28.62 4.37 -4.79
N LYS A 3 -28.23 3.36 -5.57
CA LYS A 3 -26.81 2.98 -5.77
C LYS A 3 -25.92 4.07 -6.42
N ALA A 4 -26.49 5.00 -7.19
CA ALA A 4 -25.73 6.10 -7.77
C ALA A 4 -25.53 7.24 -6.75
N SER A 5 -26.51 7.48 -5.89
CA SER A 5 -26.42 8.43 -4.78
C SER A 5 -25.38 8.01 -3.76
N GLU A 6 -25.34 6.73 -3.41
CA GLU A 6 -24.38 6.14 -2.47
C GLU A 6 -22.92 6.27 -2.93
N LYS A 7 -22.65 6.12 -4.23
CA LYS A 7 -21.29 6.24 -4.79
C LYS A 7 -20.83 7.68 -4.96
N ILE A 8 -21.74 8.62 -5.12
CA ILE A 8 -21.42 10.05 -5.01
C ILE A 8 -20.98 10.37 -3.58
N ALA A 9 -21.63 9.78 -2.58
CA ALA A 9 -21.25 9.92 -1.17
C ALA A 9 -19.84 9.38 -0.89
N PHE A 10 -19.42 8.25 -1.50
CA PHE A 10 -18.04 7.76 -1.38
C PHE A 10 -17.01 8.69 -2.03
N LYS A 11 -17.32 9.25 -3.21
CA LYS A 11 -16.44 10.24 -3.84
C LYS A 11 -16.21 11.45 -2.93
N GLU A 12 -17.27 11.98 -2.36
CA GLU A 12 -17.19 13.13 -1.43
C GLU A 12 -16.41 12.74 -0.16
N LEU A 13 -16.67 11.55 0.40
CA LEU A 13 -15.97 11.05 1.56
C LEU A 13 -14.47 10.95 1.29
N PHE A 14 -14.07 10.31 0.20
CA PHE A 14 -12.64 10.10 -0.10
C PHE A 14 -11.94 11.38 -0.54
N ASN A 15 -12.63 12.30 -1.21
CA ASN A 15 -12.08 13.62 -1.46
C ASN A 15 -11.77 14.35 -0.14
N ARG A 16 -12.69 14.33 0.83
CA ARG A 16 -12.44 14.91 2.17
C ARG A 16 -11.27 14.23 2.89
N VAL A 17 -11.15 12.89 2.78
CA VAL A 17 -10.00 12.17 3.34
C VAL A 17 -8.69 12.66 2.71
N ILE A 18 -8.62 12.71 1.37
CA ILE A 18 -7.43 13.14 0.64
C ILE A 18 -7.08 14.59 0.94
N GLU A 19 -8.07 15.48 0.98
CA GLU A 19 -7.90 16.90 1.33
C GLU A 19 -7.39 17.05 2.77
N ASN A 20 -7.96 16.30 3.71
CA ASN A 20 -7.56 16.33 5.11
C ASN A 20 -6.10 15.91 5.29
N VAL A 21 -5.65 14.88 4.55
CA VAL A 21 -4.22 14.48 4.51
C VAL A 21 -3.39 15.55 3.82
N SER A 22 -3.86 16.14 2.72
CA SER A 22 -3.14 17.17 1.94
C SER A 22 -2.98 18.50 2.71
N ASN A 23 -3.80 18.73 3.74
CA ASN A 23 -3.60 19.85 4.68
C ASN A 23 -2.31 19.72 5.50
N VAL A 24 -1.81 18.51 5.67
CA VAL A 24 -0.58 18.21 6.43
C VAL A 24 0.57 17.82 5.51
N VAL A 25 0.27 17.13 4.40
CA VAL A 25 1.27 16.62 3.45
C VAL A 25 1.12 17.36 2.12
N VAL A 26 2.11 18.16 1.78
CA VAL A 26 2.10 18.96 0.55
C VAL A 26 2.48 18.09 -0.66
N GLY A 27 1.75 18.24 -1.77
CA GLY A 27 2.14 17.77 -3.11
C GLY A 27 2.03 16.26 -3.38
N LYS A 28 1.53 15.44 -2.45
CA LYS A 28 1.51 13.96 -2.59
C LYS A 28 0.10 13.39 -2.76
N ARG A 29 -0.78 14.14 -3.44
CA ARG A 29 -2.20 13.74 -3.61
C ARG A 29 -2.36 12.39 -4.32
N ARG A 30 -1.56 12.14 -5.36
CA ARG A 30 -1.60 10.90 -6.13
C ARG A 30 -1.16 9.69 -5.30
N GLU A 31 -0.11 9.85 -4.53
CA GLU A 31 0.43 8.82 -3.65
C GLU A 31 -0.58 8.49 -2.55
N ILE A 32 -1.22 9.49 -1.96
CA ILE A 32 -2.29 9.32 -0.96
C ILE A 32 -3.48 8.56 -1.58
N GLU A 33 -3.93 8.93 -2.79
CA GLU A 33 -5.01 8.23 -3.52
C GLU A 33 -4.66 6.75 -3.75
N LEU A 34 -3.42 6.43 -4.13
CA LEU A 34 -2.96 5.05 -4.34
C LEU A 34 -2.88 4.23 -3.05
N ILE A 35 -2.41 4.83 -1.95
CA ILE A 35 -2.38 4.17 -0.64
C ILE A 35 -3.82 3.89 -0.16
N LEU A 36 -4.72 4.85 -0.32
CA LEU A 36 -6.14 4.68 -0.01
C LEU A 36 -6.78 3.61 -0.88
N ALA A 37 -6.51 3.59 -2.20
CA ALA A 37 -7.00 2.55 -3.11
C ALA A 37 -6.48 1.16 -2.71
N THR A 38 -5.24 1.07 -2.22
CA THR A 38 -4.67 -0.18 -1.72
C THR A 38 -5.40 -0.67 -0.46
N LEU A 39 -5.70 0.21 0.49
CA LEU A 39 -6.50 -0.11 1.68
C LEU A 39 -7.89 -0.62 1.30
N LEU A 40 -8.60 0.10 0.43
CA LEU A 40 -9.94 -0.27 -0.03
C LEU A 40 -9.98 -1.58 -0.81
N SER A 41 -8.86 -1.94 -1.43
CA SER A 41 -8.66 -3.24 -2.10
C SER A 41 -8.37 -4.39 -1.11
N GLY A 42 -8.22 -4.11 0.18
CA GLY A 42 -7.81 -5.10 1.19
C GLY A 42 -6.36 -5.54 1.06
N GLY A 43 -5.48 -4.69 0.52
CA GLY A 43 -4.07 -4.98 0.28
C GLY A 43 -3.12 -4.22 1.20
N HIS A 44 -1.83 -4.50 1.00
CA HIS A 44 -0.70 -3.87 1.71
C HIS A 44 0.16 -3.11 0.73
N VAL A 45 0.89 -2.08 1.18
CA VAL A 45 1.71 -1.21 0.32
C VAL A 45 3.15 -1.15 0.79
N ILE A 46 4.07 -1.14 -0.18
CA ILE A 46 5.45 -0.71 0.02
C ILE A 46 5.58 0.74 -0.39
N ILE A 47 6.12 1.58 0.48
CA ILE A 47 6.51 2.94 0.16
C ILE A 47 8.04 2.98 0.00
N GLU A 48 8.49 3.30 -1.20
CA GLU A 48 9.89 3.51 -1.48
C GLU A 48 10.18 5.00 -1.58
N GLY A 49 11.26 5.44 -0.97
CA GLY A 49 11.69 6.83 -1.02
C GLY A 49 12.81 7.11 -0.03
N VAL A 50 13.54 8.18 -0.29
CA VAL A 50 14.65 8.63 0.56
C VAL A 50 14.16 9.02 1.97
N PRO A 51 15.03 9.09 2.96
CA PRO A 51 14.67 9.63 4.28
C PRO A 51 14.13 11.06 4.19
N GLY A 52 13.19 11.41 5.08
CA GLY A 52 12.69 12.79 5.20
C GLY A 52 11.56 13.19 4.25
N VAL A 53 11.09 12.32 3.34
CA VAL A 53 9.99 12.63 2.39
C VAL A 53 8.59 12.36 2.95
N ALA A 54 8.39 12.51 4.25
CA ALA A 54 7.10 12.45 4.94
C ALA A 54 6.35 11.09 4.90
N LYS A 55 7.02 9.94 4.65
CA LYS A 55 6.38 8.61 4.59
C LYS A 55 5.55 8.29 5.83
N THR A 56 6.12 8.44 7.03
CA THR A 56 5.44 8.22 8.31
C THR A 56 4.29 9.21 8.52
N LEU A 57 4.48 10.46 8.09
CA LEU A 57 3.47 11.51 8.22
C LEU A 57 2.24 11.19 7.37
N ILE A 58 2.44 10.75 6.12
CA ILE A 58 1.35 10.30 5.23
C ILE A 58 0.56 9.16 5.90
N ALA A 59 1.24 8.11 6.35
CA ALA A 59 0.59 6.94 6.94
C ALA A 59 -0.20 7.28 8.20
N ARG A 60 0.39 8.08 9.12
CA ARG A 60 -0.27 8.51 10.36
C ARG A 60 -1.47 9.40 10.07
N THR A 61 -1.30 10.41 9.22
CA THR A 61 -2.36 11.37 8.90
C THR A 61 -3.52 10.68 8.17
N LEU A 62 -3.23 9.73 7.28
CA LEU A 62 -4.25 8.92 6.62
C LEU A 62 -5.03 8.09 7.63
N ALA A 63 -4.36 7.38 8.54
CA ALA A 63 -5.02 6.61 9.58
C ALA A 63 -5.94 7.49 10.46
N GLN A 64 -5.45 8.65 10.89
CA GLN A 64 -6.23 9.61 11.66
C GLN A 64 -7.45 10.12 10.89
N SER A 65 -7.28 10.50 9.62
CA SER A 65 -8.37 10.96 8.76
C SER A 65 -9.45 9.89 8.56
N LEU A 66 -9.05 8.62 8.55
CA LEU A 66 -9.93 7.46 8.41
C LEU A 66 -10.54 6.98 9.74
N GLY A 67 -10.17 7.58 10.88
CA GLY A 67 -10.61 7.12 12.20
C GLY A 67 -10.11 5.73 12.58
N LEU A 68 -8.94 5.32 12.06
CA LEU A 68 -8.35 4.01 12.28
C LEU A 68 -7.20 4.04 13.28
N GLU A 69 -7.05 2.95 14.03
CA GLU A 69 -5.90 2.77 14.93
C GLU A 69 -4.60 2.63 14.11
N PHE A 70 -3.57 3.37 14.54
CA PHE A 70 -2.26 3.41 13.91
C PHE A 70 -1.17 2.99 14.89
N LYS A 71 -0.32 2.05 14.49
CA LYS A 71 0.92 1.72 15.21
C LYS A 71 2.11 1.78 14.28
N ARG A 72 3.26 2.17 14.82
CA ARG A 72 4.54 2.21 14.11
C ARG A 72 5.52 1.26 14.78
N ILE A 73 6.24 0.51 13.97
CA ILE A 73 7.44 -0.22 14.36
C ILE A 73 8.61 0.27 13.50
N GLN A 74 9.80 0.33 14.10
CA GLN A 74 11.05 0.61 13.41
C GLN A 74 11.78 -0.70 13.23
N GLY A 75 12.12 -1.07 12.00
CA GLY A 75 12.90 -2.26 11.70
C GLY A 75 14.32 -2.17 12.28
N THR A 76 14.73 -3.21 13.00
CA THR A 76 16.08 -3.35 13.54
C THR A 76 16.58 -4.79 13.35
N PRO A 77 17.92 -5.00 13.26
CA PRO A 77 18.49 -6.33 13.03
C PRO A 77 18.29 -7.34 14.17
N ASP A 78 17.96 -6.87 15.36
CA ASP A 78 17.74 -7.68 16.57
C ASP A 78 16.26 -7.99 16.85
N MET A 79 15.34 -7.48 16.01
CA MET A 79 13.89 -7.64 16.19
C MET A 79 13.45 -9.11 16.09
N LEU A 80 12.68 -9.56 17.05
CA LEU A 80 12.11 -10.90 17.10
C LEU A 80 10.66 -10.93 16.58
N PRO A 81 10.13 -12.08 16.12
CA PRO A 81 8.72 -12.22 15.73
C PRO A 81 7.75 -11.77 16.83
N GLY A 82 8.04 -12.11 18.09
CA GLY A 82 7.23 -11.72 19.24
C GLY A 82 7.08 -10.21 19.43
N ASP A 83 8.07 -9.41 19.00
CA ASP A 83 8.02 -7.95 19.08
C ASP A 83 6.93 -7.37 18.16
N ILE A 84 6.56 -8.09 17.11
CA ILE A 84 5.51 -7.70 16.15
C ILE A 84 4.18 -8.37 16.48
N ILE A 85 4.18 -9.70 16.62
CA ILE A 85 2.93 -10.47 16.75
C ILE A 85 2.46 -10.60 18.21
N GLY A 86 3.37 -10.43 19.17
CA GLY A 86 3.10 -10.67 20.59
C GLY A 86 3.60 -12.04 21.05
N PHE A 87 3.47 -12.28 22.34
CA PHE A 87 3.94 -13.49 23.01
C PHE A 87 3.16 -13.77 24.29
N ASN A 88 3.22 -15.02 24.79
CA ASN A 88 2.62 -15.38 26.05
C ASN A 88 3.52 -14.96 27.21
N ILE A 89 2.93 -14.33 28.24
CA ILE A 89 3.57 -14.01 29.51
C ILE A 89 2.90 -14.77 30.63
N TYR A 90 3.69 -15.25 31.57
CA TYR A 90 3.14 -15.87 32.77
C TYR A 90 2.65 -14.78 33.76
N ASP A 91 1.36 -14.77 34.03
CA ASP A 91 0.78 -13.87 35.01
C ASP A 91 0.73 -14.53 36.39
N GLN A 92 1.53 -14.02 37.26
CA GLN A 92 1.62 -14.54 38.65
C GLN A 92 0.32 -14.42 39.42
N LYS A 93 -0.55 -13.45 39.12
CA LYS A 93 -1.82 -13.24 39.81
C LYS A 93 -2.86 -14.28 39.46
N SER A 94 -2.96 -14.60 38.18
CA SER A 94 -3.90 -15.62 37.66
C SER A 94 -3.31 -17.03 37.64
N GLY A 95 -1.99 -17.19 37.83
CA GLY A 95 -1.28 -18.47 37.72
C GLY A 95 -1.34 -19.09 36.30
N SER A 96 -1.54 -18.27 35.28
CA SER A 96 -1.76 -18.73 33.89
C SER A 96 -0.94 -17.91 32.89
N PHE A 97 -0.76 -18.49 31.68
CA PHE A 97 -0.20 -17.74 30.58
C PHE A 97 -1.25 -16.84 29.93
N ILE A 98 -0.90 -15.57 29.74
CA ILE A 98 -1.76 -14.57 29.09
C ILE A 98 -1.08 -14.09 27.82
N PHE A 99 -1.81 -14.11 26.70
CA PHE A 99 -1.31 -13.57 25.44
C PHE A 99 -1.23 -12.04 25.48
N ARG A 100 -0.02 -11.50 25.41
CA ARG A 100 0.23 -10.08 25.26
C ARG A 100 0.30 -9.75 23.77
N LYS A 101 -0.74 -9.09 23.27
CA LYS A 101 -0.84 -8.67 21.84
C LYS A 101 0.31 -7.74 21.47
N GLY A 102 0.96 -8.03 20.34
CA GLY A 102 1.96 -7.18 19.73
C GLY A 102 1.37 -5.98 18.97
N PRO A 103 2.22 -5.11 18.40
CA PRO A 103 1.79 -3.94 17.65
C PRO A 103 0.98 -4.27 16.38
N ILE A 104 1.07 -5.48 15.85
CA ILE A 104 0.31 -5.91 14.66
C ILE A 104 -1.21 -5.87 14.88
N PHE A 105 -1.68 -5.94 16.13
CA PHE A 105 -3.09 -5.78 16.48
C PHE A 105 -3.48 -4.31 16.42
N THR A 106 -3.62 -3.80 15.20
CA THR A 106 -4.00 -2.44 14.83
C THR A 106 -4.62 -2.44 13.44
N ASN A 107 -5.27 -1.35 13.02
CA ASN A 107 -5.81 -1.25 11.67
C ASN A 107 -4.74 -0.91 10.63
N ILE A 108 -3.85 0.04 10.95
CA ILE A 108 -2.74 0.43 10.09
C ILE A 108 -1.43 0.23 10.86
N LEU A 109 -0.65 -0.75 10.43
CA LEU A 109 0.70 -0.99 10.92
C LEU A 109 1.71 -0.36 9.97
N PHE A 110 2.40 0.68 10.43
CA PHE A 110 3.52 1.27 9.70
C PHE A 110 4.83 0.59 10.11
N VAL A 111 5.45 -0.08 9.15
CA VAL A 111 6.72 -0.80 9.32
C VAL A 111 7.82 0.00 8.64
N ASP A 112 8.58 0.76 9.43
CA ASP A 112 9.67 1.56 8.89
C ASP A 112 10.91 0.67 8.69
N GLU A 113 11.51 0.74 7.50
CA GLU A 113 12.70 -0.04 7.10
C GLU A 113 12.52 -1.57 7.25
N ILE A 114 11.52 -2.12 6.56
CA ILE A 114 11.23 -3.57 6.63
C ILE A 114 12.43 -4.45 6.23
N ASN A 115 13.31 -3.95 5.36
CA ASN A 115 14.54 -4.61 4.94
C ASN A 115 15.62 -4.68 6.03
N ARG A 116 15.45 -4.04 7.19
CA ARG A 116 16.33 -4.19 8.36
C ARG A 116 15.86 -5.25 9.35
N ILE A 117 14.65 -5.74 9.18
CA ILE A 117 14.07 -6.80 10.02
C ILE A 117 14.66 -8.14 9.62
N PRO A 118 15.06 -9.03 10.58
CA PRO A 118 15.56 -10.36 10.27
C PRO A 118 14.57 -11.23 9.49
N PRO A 119 15.02 -12.14 8.62
CA PRO A 119 14.17 -12.93 7.74
C PRO A 119 13.07 -13.72 8.45
N LYS A 120 13.36 -14.25 9.65
CA LYS A 120 12.37 -14.98 10.46
C LYS A 120 11.22 -14.07 10.89
N THR A 121 11.52 -12.86 11.29
CA THR A 121 10.54 -11.85 11.72
C THR A 121 9.77 -11.27 10.54
N GLN A 122 10.45 -11.04 9.39
CA GLN A 122 9.77 -10.71 8.13
C GLN A 122 8.75 -11.78 7.75
N SER A 123 9.12 -13.07 7.85
CA SER A 123 8.22 -14.18 7.51
C SER A 123 6.96 -14.20 8.36
N ALA A 124 7.08 -13.97 9.67
CA ALA A 124 5.94 -13.90 10.58
C ALA A 124 5.00 -12.72 10.25
N LEU A 125 5.56 -11.55 9.93
CA LEU A 125 4.78 -10.38 9.49
C LEU A 125 4.05 -10.67 8.18
N LEU A 126 4.75 -11.24 7.19
CA LEU A 126 4.20 -11.51 5.86
C LEU A 126 3.14 -12.63 5.88
N GLU A 127 3.26 -13.60 6.80
CA GLU A 127 2.20 -14.60 7.04
C GLU A 127 0.94 -13.93 7.60
N ALA A 128 1.10 -13.10 8.62
CA ALA A 128 -0.02 -12.38 9.22
C ALA A 128 -0.73 -11.44 8.23
N MET A 129 0.02 -10.82 7.30
CA MET A 129 -0.52 -10.00 6.21
C MET A 129 -1.40 -10.82 5.27
N GLN A 130 -1.03 -12.05 4.97
CA GLN A 130 -1.74 -12.90 4.03
C GLN A 130 -2.97 -13.56 4.65
N GLU A 131 -2.85 -14.02 5.90
CA GLU A 131 -3.89 -14.78 6.59
C GLU A 131 -4.85 -13.89 7.41
N PHE A 132 -4.53 -12.59 7.59
CA PHE A 132 -5.26 -11.65 8.45
C PHE A 132 -5.43 -12.17 9.89
N GLN A 133 -4.51 -13.00 10.33
CA GLN A 133 -4.42 -13.57 11.67
C GLN A 133 -2.98 -13.86 12.05
N VAL A 134 -2.73 -14.04 13.33
CA VAL A 134 -1.46 -14.53 13.87
C VAL A 134 -1.70 -15.81 14.66
N SER A 135 -0.78 -16.77 14.57
CA SER A 135 -0.81 -18.01 15.35
C SER A 135 0.30 -17.99 16.39
N VAL A 136 -0.06 -18.10 17.66
CA VAL A 136 0.87 -18.16 18.80
C VAL A 136 0.56 -19.41 19.61
N GLU A 137 1.53 -20.31 19.72
CA GLU A 137 1.41 -21.59 20.46
C GLU A 137 0.15 -22.40 20.07
N GLY A 138 -0.18 -22.43 18.77
CA GLY A 138 -1.32 -23.19 18.23
C GLY A 138 -2.67 -22.47 18.34
N ILE A 139 -2.73 -21.27 18.92
CA ILE A 139 -3.95 -20.47 19.00
C ILE A 139 -3.88 -19.37 17.94
N SER A 140 -4.94 -19.28 17.10
CA SER A 140 -5.06 -18.25 16.07
C SER A 140 -5.87 -17.06 16.57
N TYR A 141 -5.31 -15.86 16.38
CA TYR A 141 -5.92 -14.58 16.75
C TYR A 141 -6.15 -13.75 15.50
N ARG A 142 -7.40 -13.40 15.21
CA ARG A 142 -7.74 -12.52 14.07
C ARG A 142 -7.24 -11.10 14.30
N LEU A 143 -6.77 -10.47 13.22
CA LEU A 143 -6.40 -9.06 13.20
C LEU A 143 -7.65 -8.17 13.05
N PRO A 144 -7.61 -6.91 13.51
CA PRO A 144 -8.70 -5.95 13.33
C PRO A 144 -8.97 -5.69 11.83
N GLU A 145 -10.22 -5.54 11.44
CA GLU A 145 -10.60 -5.12 10.08
C GLU A 145 -11.04 -3.65 10.07
N PRO A 146 -10.66 -2.88 9.03
CA PRO A 146 -9.68 -3.22 8.00
C PRO A 146 -8.27 -3.32 8.59
N PHE A 147 -7.42 -4.16 8.00
CA PHE A 147 -6.01 -4.29 8.36
C PHE A 147 -5.12 -4.00 7.15
N MET A 148 -4.15 -3.12 7.32
CA MET A 148 -3.16 -2.78 6.30
C MET A 148 -1.78 -2.61 6.91
N VAL A 149 -0.79 -3.21 6.27
CA VAL A 149 0.62 -2.91 6.50
C VAL A 149 1.09 -1.90 5.46
N ILE A 150 1.69 -0.81 5.93
CA ILE A 150 2.44 0.16 5.13
C ILE A 150 3.91 -0.04 5.49
N ALA A 151 4.65 -0.72 4.62
CA ALA A 151 6.07 -0.95 4.82
C ALA A 151 6.90 0.07 4.06
N THR A 152 8.03 0.52 4.63
CA THR A 152 8.98 1.37 3.91
C THR A 152 10.25 0.62 3.56
N MET A 153 10.84 0.97 2.43
CA MET A 153 12.19 0.57 2.04
C MET A 153 12.99 1.82 1.65
N ASN A 154 14.25 1.85 2.08
CA ASN A 154 15.20 2.84 1.62
C ASN A 154 16.08 2.22 0.52
N PRO A 155 16.02 2.70 -0.73
CA PRO A 155 16.76 2.12 -1.83
C PRO A 155 18.28 2.36 -1.75
N ILE A 156 18.74 3.27 -0.90
CA ILE A 156 20.14 3.69 -0.81
C ILE A 156 20.90 2.90 0.26
N GLU A 157 20.22 2.45 1.31
CA GLU A 157 20.85 1.71 2.41
C GLU A 157 20.95 0.22 2.07
N VAL A 158 22.18 -0.25 1.88
CA VAL A 158 22.47 -1.67 1.62
C VAL A 158 23.10 -2.34 2.84
N GLU A 159 23.87 -1.60 3.65
CA GLU A 159 24.60 -2.15 4.80
C GLU A 159 23.66 -2.47 5.96
N GLY A 160 23.78 -3.68 6.52
CA GLY A 160 22.94 -4.14 7.64
C GLY A 160 21.49 -4.45 7.25
N THR A 161 21.22 -4.73 5.97
CA THR A 161 19.87 -5.04 5.49
C THR A 161 19.70 -6.52 5.13
N PHE A 162 18.46 -7.00 5.26
CA PHE A 162 18.00 -8.32 4.81
C PHE A 162 16.99 -8.09 3.67
N PRO A 163 17.42 -8.13 2.41
CA PRO A 163 16.52 -7.87 1.29
C PRO A 163 15.38 -8.90 1.25
N LEU A 164 14.18 -8.41 0.97
CA LEU A 164 13.03 -9.29 0.74
C LEU A 164 13.22 -10.03 -0.60
N SER A 165 12.91 -11.31 -0.61
CA SER A 165 12.84 -12.08 -1.84
C SER A 165 11.68 -11.60 -2.72
N GLU A 166 11.74 -11.92 -4.03
CA GLU A 166 10.66 -11.59 -4.98
C GLU A 166 9.31 -12.17 -4.53
N ALA A 167 9.30 -13.37 -3.93
CA ALA A 167 8.09 -13.99 -3.41
C ALA A 167 7.49 -13.27 -2.18
N GLN A 168 8.33 -12.63 -1.37
CA GLN A 168 7.92 -11.83 -0.24
C GLN A 168 7.38 -10.46 -0.68
N ILE A 169 8.06 -9.83 -1.63
CA ILE A 169 7.64 -8.55 -2.22
C ILE A 169 6.30 -8.71 -2.98
N ASP A 170 6.06 -9.84 -3.65
CA ASP A 170 4.82 -10.13 -4.38
C ASP A 170 3.56 -10.19 -3.49
N ARG A 171 3.72 -10.24 -2.16
CA ARG A 171 2.59 -10.17 -1.20
C ARG A 171 2.03 -8.77 -0.99
N PHE A 172 2.80 -7.74 -1.33
CA PHE A 172 2.30 -6.37 -1.30
C PHE A 172 1.48 -6.09 -2.57
N LEU A 173 0.29 -5.51 -2.39
CA LEU A 173 -0.60 -5.20 -3.50
C LEU A 173 -0.01 -4.11 -4.40
N SER A 174 0.59 -3.09 -3.81
CA SER A 174 1.15 -1.96 -4.52
C SER A 174 2.49 -1.50 -3.96
N LYS A 175 3.25 -0.84 -4.83
CA LYS A 175 4.44 -0.06 -4.49
C LYS A 175 4.19 1.40 -4.87
N VAL A 176 4.41 2.30 -3.94
CA VAL A 176 4.30 3.75 -4.12
C VAL A 176 5.67 4.38 -3.93
N GLU A 177 6.12 5.14 -4.92
CA GLU A 177 7.38 5.86 -4.86
C GLU A 177 7.13 7.30 -4.42
N ILE A 178 7.84 7.76 -3.37
CA ILE A 178 7.76 9.13 -2.88
C ILE A 178 9.11 9.81 -3.11
N GLY A 179 9.12 10.73 -4.06
CA GLY A 179 10.28 11.56 -4.37
C GLY A 179 10.37 12.78 -3.46
N TYR A 180 11.49 13.54 -3.61
CA TYR A 180 11.63 14.85 -3.01
C TYR A 180 10.51 15.78 -3.45
N PRO A 181 10.13 16.76 -2.61
CA PRO A 181 9.27 17.85 -3.06
C PRO A 181 9.98 18.67 -4.14
N ASP A 182 9.23 19.17 -5.10
CA ASP A 182 9.73 20.15 -6.05
C ASP A 182 9.91 21.54 -5.39
N LEU A 183 10.29 22.54 -6.20
CA LEU A 183 10.56 23.90 -5.68
C LEU A 183 9.29 24.51 -5.07
N ASP A 184 8.16 24.43 -5.76
CA ASP A 184 6.90 25.04 -5.32
C ASP A 184 6.34 24.31 -4.10
N GLU A 185 6.40 22.97 -4.09
CA GLU A 185 6.08 22.14 -2.93
C GLU A 185 6.95 22.49 -1.72
N THR A 186 8.26 22.71 -1.93
CA THR A 186 9.20 23.10 -0.86
C THR A 186 8.86 24.47 -0.28
N ILE A 187 8.55 25.45 -1.13
CA ILE A 187 8.13 26.78 -0.70
C ILE A 187 6.83 26.68 0.14
N GLU A 188 5.88 25.85 -0.32
CA GLU A 188 4.62 25.67 0.39
C GLU A 188 4.79 24.95 1.73
N ILE A 189 5.70 23.97 1.84
CA ILE A 189 6.08 23.33 3.09
C ILE A 189 6.62 24.34 4.09
N LEU A 190 7.55 25.21 3.66
CA LEU A 190 8.12 26.25 4.51
C LEU A 190 7.08 27.26 4.95
N ARG A 191 6.23 27.72 4.03
CA ARG A 191 5.14 28.68 4.31
C ARG A 191 4.14 28.14 5.33
N ARG A 192 3.87 26.83 5.30
CA ARG A 192 2.87 26.16 6.15
C ARG A 192 3.47 25.47 7.37
N TYR A 193 4.77 25.57 7.61
CA TYR A 193 5.46 24.78 8.63
C TYR A 193 4.79 24.87 10.01
N ASP A 194 4.57 26.07 10.53
CA ASP A 194 3.97 26.27 11.84
C ASP A 194 2.51 25.79 11.89
N THR A 195 1.76 26.02 10.82
CA THR A 195 0.37 25.58 10.69
C THR A 195 0.28 24.05 10.67
N ILE A 196 1.17 23.37 9.94
CA ILE A 196 1.22 21.89 9.86
C ILE A 196 1.54 21.30 11.24
N GLN A 197 2.44 21.90 12.00
CA GLN A 197 2.82 21.44 13.35
C GLN A 197 1.64 21.48 14.34
N MET A 198 0.74 22.46 14.18
CA MET A 198 -0.43 22.67 15.04
C MET A 198 -1.69 21.97 14.50
N TYR A 199 -1.66 21.44 13.27
CA TYR A 199 -2.86 20.90 12.63
C TYR A 199 -3.31 19.60 13.29
N TYR A 200 -4.53 19.63 13.82
CA TYR A 200 -5.18 18.45 14.36
C TYR A 200 -6.04 17.79 13.29
N VAL A 201 -5.66 16.60 12.87
CA VAL A 201 -6.40 15.81 11.88
C VAL A 201 -7.64 15.19 12.54
N LYS A 202 -8.82 15.74 12.20
CA LYS A 202 -10.10 15.18 12.66
C LYS A 202 -10.49 14.00 11.75
N PRO A 203 -10.99 12.88 12.30
CA PRO A 203 -11.55 11.82 11.48
C PRO A 203 -12.70 12.33 10.62
N VAL A 204 -12.70 12.00 9.33
CA VAL A 204 -13.77 12.32 8.37
C VAL A 204 -14.48 11.06 7.84
N ALA A 205 -13.96 9.90 8.18
CA ALA A 205 -14.54 8.59 7.92
C ALA A 205 -14.66 7.78 9.21
N THR A 206 -15.43 6.70 9.18
CA THR A 206 -15.54 5.72 10.26
C THR A 206 -15.12 4.35 9.76
N ARG A 207 -14.80 3.45 10.67
CA ARG A 207 -14.49 2.05 10.33
C ARG A 207 -15.61 1.40 9.53
N GLU A 208 -16.85 1.64 9.90
CA GLU A 208 -18.05 1.09 9.25
C GLU A 208 -18.15 1.59 7.80
N SER A 209 -18.00 2.90 7.57
CA SER A 209 -18.02 3.48 6.22
C SER A 209 -16.91 2.94 5.32
N LEU A 210 -15.74 2.62 5.89
CA LEU A 210 -14.64 2.01 5.14
C LEU A 210 -14.94 0.54 4.79
N LEU A 211 -15.46 -0.25 5.72
CA LEU A 211 -15.84 -1.64 5.46
C LEU A 211 -16.95 -1.72 4.40
N GLU A 212 -17.88 -0.78 4.42
CA GLU A 212 -18.91 -0.64 3.39
C GLU A 212 -18.30 -0.27 2.03
N ALA A 213 -17.39 0.70 1.99
CA ALA A 213 -16.67 1.05 0.77
C ALA A 213 -15.87 -0.13 0.20
N MET A 214 -15.19 -0.91 1.05
CA MET A 214 -14.47 -2.13 0.63
C MET A 214 -15.41 -3.18 0.00
N LYS A 215 -16.63 -3.32 0.51
CA LYS A 215 -17.66 -4.16 -0.13
C LYS A 215 -18.06 -3.58 -1.50
N ASN A 216 -18.30 -2.27 -1.56
CA ASN A 216 -18.67 -1.58 -2.79
C ASN A 216 -17.55 -1.63 -3.87
N VAL A 217 -16.26 -1.65 -3.51
CA VAL A 217 -15.16 -1.91 -4.47
C VAL A 217 -15.38 -3.23 -5.21
N ARG A 218 -15.84 -4.28 -4.50
CA ARG A 218 -16.11 -5.60 -5.11
C ARG A 218 -17.30 -5.59 -6.07
N GLU A 219 -18.18 -4.59 -5.99
CA GLU A 219 -19.33 -4.40 -6.87
C GLU A 219 -19.04 -3.52 -8.10
N VAL A 220 -17.87 -2.84 -8.14
CA VAL A 220 -17.47 -2.05 -9.31
C VAL A 220 -17.31 -2.98 -10.51
N ARG A 221 -18.06 -2.70 -11.58
CA ARG A 221 -18.07 -3.53 -12.78
C ARG A 221 -16.80 -3.36 -13.59
N VAL A 222 -16.27 -4.46 -14.08
CA VAL A 222 -15.14 -4.48 -15.02
C VAL A 222 -15.62 -5.14 -16.30
N ASP A 223 -15.54 -4.41 -17.42
CA ASP A 223 -15.92 -4.91 -18.72
C ASP A 223 -14.89 -5.91 -19.24
N GLU A 224 -15.33 -6.83 -20.12
CA GLU A 224 -14.45 -7.85 -20.72
C GLU A 224 -13.29 -7.23 -21.50
N ASN A 225 -13.51 -6.11 -22.16
CA ASN A 225 -12.44 -5.37 -22.85
C ASN A 225 -11.37 -4.84 -21.88
N ILE A 226 -11.77 -4.41 -20.67
CA ILE A 226 -10.83 -3.99 -19.62
C ILE A 226 -10.04 -5.19 -19.09
N LEU A 227 -10.68 -6.36 -18.91
CA LEU A 227 -9.96 -7.59 -18.51
C LEU A 227 -8.94 -7.99 -19.57
N LYS A 228 -9.31 -7.91 -20.84
CA LYS A 228 -8.42 -8.17 -21.97
C LYS A 228 -7.28 -7.17 -22.01
N TYR A 229 -7.55 -5.88 -21.79
CA TYR A 229 -6.54 -4.82 -21.73
C TYR A 229 -5.49 -5.08 -20.64
N ILE A 230 -5.93 -5.38 -19.41
CA ILE A 230 -5.02 -5.76 -18.30
C ILE A 230 -4.15 -6.97 -18.69
N SER A 231 -4.77 -7.98 -19.29
CA SER A 231 -4.07 -9.20 -19.70
C SER A 231 -3.02 -8.94 -20.77
N LEU A 232 -3.34 -8.11 -21.78
CA LEU A 232 -2.41 -7.71 -22.84
C LEU A 232 -1.22 -6.93 -22.28
N ILE A 233 -1.43 -6.00 -21.36
CA ILE A 233 -0.35 -5.25 -20.68
C ILE A 233 0.60 -6.21 -19.97
N VAL A 234 0.06 -7.09 -19.14
CA VAL A 234 0.86 -8.06 -18.36
C VAL A 234 1.63 -9.01 -19.31
N TYR A 235 0.97 -9.47 -20.37
CA TYR A 235 1.61 -10.32 -21.39
C TYR A 235 2.74 -9.59 -22.12
N ALA A 236 2.53 -8.34 -22.55
CA ALA A 236 3.54 -7.53 -23.22
C ALA A 236 4.77 -7.29 -22.32
N ILE A 237 4.56 -6.99 -21.04
CA ILE A 237 5.66 -6.80 -20.10
C ILE A 237 6.45 -8.08 -19.87
N ARG A 238 5.77 -9.24 -19.72
CA ARG A 238 6.46 -10.55 -19.60
C ARG A 238 7.35 -10.89 -20.79
N ASN A 239 6.94 -10.48 -21.97
CA ASN A 239 7.66 -10.76 -23.21
C ASN A 239 8.63 -9.64 -23.62
N ASN A 240 8.80 -8.60 -22.79
CA ASN A 240 9.76 -7.55 -23.07
C ASN A 240 11.20 -8.09 -22.99
N ARG A 241 12.02 -7.79 -23.99
CA ARG A 241 13.40 -8.30 -24.11
C ARG A 241 14.29 -8.03 -22.90
N TYR A 242 14.02 -6.95 -22.17
CA TYR A 242 14.81 -6.53 -21.00
C TYR A 242 14.31 -7.12 -19.69
N VAL A 243 13.17 -7.81 -19.67
CA VAL A 243 12.58 -8.42 -18.49
C VAL A 243 13.10 -9.84 -18.31
N ARG A 244 13.67 -10.14 -17.15
CA ARG A 244 14.07 -11.50 -16.75
C ARG A 244 12.91 -12.22 -16.06
N LEU A 245 12.24 -11.54 -15.14
CA LEU A 245 11.04 -12.00 -14.44
C LEU A 245 9.97 -10.91 -14.54
N GLY A 246 8.84 -11.25 -15.14
CA GLY A 246 7.67 -10.36 -15.26
C GLY A 246 6.64 -10.60 -14.18
N PRO A 247 5.55 -9.79 -14.15
CA PRO A 247 4.51 -9.90 -13.15
C PRO A 247 3.84 -11.28 -13.14
N SER A 248 3.64 -11.86 -11.95
CA SER A 248 2.87 -13.09 -11.75
C SER A 248 1.36 -12.83 -12.00
N PRO A 249 0.48 -13.85 -11.96
CA PRO A 249 -0.98 -13.62 -11.96
C PRO A 249 -1.43 -12.67 -10.84
N ARG A 250 -0.73 -12.63 -9.70
CA ARG A 250 -0.98 -11.64 -8.63
C ARG A 250 -0.81 -10.21 -9.11
N GLY A 251 0.13 -9.94 -10.03
CA GLY A 251 0.29 -8.61 -10.63
C GLY A 251 -0.92 -8.19 -11.45
N ALA A 252 -1.51 -9.08 -12.26
CA ALA A 252 -2.75 -8.82 -13.00
C ALA A 252 -3.92 -8.56 -12.03
N ILE A 253 -4.05 -9.39 -10.98
CA ILE A 253 -5.07 -9.23 -9.94
C ILE A 253 -4.87 -7.89 -9.20
N ALA A 254 -3.63 -7.48 -8.93
CA ALA A 254 -3.35 -6.21 -8.29
C ALA A 254 -3.80 -5.00 -9.14
N ILE A 255 -3.53 -5.03 -10.46
CA ILE A 255 -4.03 -4.01 -11.39
C ILE A 255 -5.57 -3.97 -11.36
N TYR A 256 -6.20 -5.13 -11.45
CA TYR A 256 -7.66 -5.26 -11.43
C TYR A 256 -8.27 -4.68 -10.15
N LEU A 257 -7.73 -5.03 -8.97
CA LEU A 257 -8.23 -4.57 -7.68
C LEU A 257 -8.04 -3.05 -7.49
N LEU A 258 -6.84 -2.54 -7.79
CA LEU A 258 -6.54 -1.10 -7.68
C LEU A 258 -7.40 -0.28 -8.64
N SER A 259 -7.63 -0.75 -9.87
CA SER A 259 -8.48 -0.06 -10.85
C SER A 259 -9.92 0.08 -10.35
N ARG A 260 -10.46 -0.96 -9.70
CA ARG A 260 -11.80 -0.92 -9.08
C ARG A 260 -11.88 0.06 -7.93
N ALA A 261 -10.88 0.06 -7.05
CA ALA A 261 -10.82 0.99 -5.92
C ALA A 261 -10.70 2.44 -6.40
N LEU A 262 -9.86 2.72 -7.41
CA LEU A 262 -9.76 4.05 -8.02
C LEU A 262 -11.07 4.50 -8.66
N ALA A 263 -11.77 3.61 -9.36
CA ALA A 263 -13.09 3.91 -9.93
C ALA A 263 -14.09 4.32 -8.84
N LEU A 264 -14.13 3.60 -7.69
CA LEU A 264 -15.00 3.94 -6.57
C LEU A 264 -14.62 5.28 -5.92
N ILE A 265 -13.32 5.51 -5.66
CA ILE A 265 -12.81 6.79 -5.10
C ILE A 265 -13.25 7.97 -5.98
N ARG A 266 -13.31 7.76 -7.30
CA ARG A 266 -13.75 8.75 -8.29
C ARG A 266 -15.25 8.78 -8.52
N GLY A 267 -16.02 8.02 -7.73
CA GLY A 267 -17.50 7.98 -7.76
C GLY A 267 -18.09 7.21 -8.94
N ARG A 268 -17.32 6.30 -9.55
CA ARG A 268 -17.79 5.50 -10.68
C ARG A 268 -18.15 4.07 -10.26
N THR A 269 -19.08 3.47 -11.01
CA THR A 269 -19.56 2.11 -10.83
C THR A 269 -18.87 1.11 -11.77
N TYR A 270 -17.96 1.59 -12.60
CA TYR A 270 -17.25 0.83 -13.61
C TYR A 270 -15.81 1.33 -13.76
N VAL A 271 -14.93 0.42 -14.16
CA VAL A 271 -13.52 0.70 -14.42
C VAL A 271 -13.34 1.26 -15.83
N THR A 272 -12.47 2.25 -15.96
CA THR A 272 -12.03 2.80 -17.25
C THR A 272 -10.59 2.40 -17.54
N ALA A 273 -10.17 2.55 -18.80
CA ALA A 273 -8.78 2.33 -19.19
C ALA A 273 -7.79 3.24 -18.45
N ASP A 274 -8.20 4.46 -18.09
CA ASP A 274 -7.36 5.39 -17.32
C ASP A 274 -7.12 4.89 -15.89
N ASP A 275 -8.09 4.23 -15.26
CA ASP A 275 -7.88 3.60 -13.95
C ASP A 275 -6.87 2.47 -14.05
N VAL A 276 -6.94 1.68 -15.11
CA VAL A 276 -5.94 0.64 -15.40
C VAL A 276 -4.55 1.25 -15.58
N LYS A 277 -4.40 2.26 -16.43
CA LYS A 277 -3.11 2.92 -16.69
C LYS A 277 -2.46 3.45 -15.42
N ILE A 278 -3.26 4.06 -14.53
CA ILE A 278 -2.79 4.59 -13.24
C ILE A 278 -2.36 3.44 -12.31
N SER A 279 -3.07 2.31 -12.36
CA SER A 279 -2.83 1.16 -11.49
C SER A 279 -1.64 0.31 -11.90
N VAL A 280 -1.26 0.31 -13.20
CA VAL A 280 -0.23 -0.61 -13.72
C VAL A 280 1.08 -0.47 -12.98
N TYR A 281 1.69 0.72 -12.97
CA TYR A 281 3.01 0.89 -12.37
C TYR A 281 3.03 0.56 -10.87
N PRO A 282 2.12 1.09 -10.03
CA PRO A 282 2.06 0.72 -8.62
C PRO A 282 1.86 -0.77 -8.38
N ALA A 283 1.05 -1.43 -9.21
CA ALA A 283 0.75 -2.85 -9.06
C ALA A 283 1.93 -3.78 -9.40
N ILE A 284 2.78 -3.40 -10.36
CA ILE A 284 3.73 -4.35 -10.93
C ILE A 284 5.20 -3.93 -10.86
N ALA A 285 5.52 -2.69 -10.53
CA ALA A 285 6.91 -2.22 -10.54
C ALA A 285 7.82 -3.05 -9.63
N HIS A 286 7.33 -3.48 -8.48
CA HIS A 286 8.06 -4.32 -7.52
C HIS A 286 8.07 -5.82 -7.88
N ARG A 287 7.40 -6.22 -8.97
CA ARG A 287 7.28 -7.60 -9.47
C ARG A 287 8.11 -7.86 -10.73
N ILE A 288 8.82 -6.84 -11.21
CA ILE A 288 9.62 -6.91 -12.43
C ILE A 288 11.10 -6.97 -12.07
N VAL A 289 11.79 -7.99 -12.56
CA VAL A 289 13.24 -8.10 -12.47
C VAL A 289 13.83 -7.93 -13.84
N LEU A 290 14.72 -6.96 -14.00
CA LEU A 290 15.39 -6.67 -15.25
C LEU A 290 16.59 -7.59 -15.47
N LYS A 291 16.92 -7.84 -16.76
CA LYS A 291 18.18 -8.44 -17.16
C LYS A 291 19.33 -7.43 -17.00
N ASP A 292 20.56 -7.93 -16.89
CA ASP A 292 21.74 -7.08 -16.77
C ASP A 292 21.95 -6.16 -17.97
N GLU A 293 21.55 -6.61 -19.17
CA GLU A 293 21.56 -5.81 -20.42
C GLU A 293 20.70 -4.53 -20.30
N ALA A 294 19.60 -4.57 -19.53
CA ALA A 294 18.77 -3.40 -19.30
C ALA A 294 19.52 -2.30 -18.54
N ARG A 295 20.36 -2.69 -17.57
CA ARG A 295 21.20 -1.74 -16.80
C ARG A 295 22.23 -1.07 -17.69
N LEU A 296 22.88 -1.84 -18.58
CA LEU A 296 23.85 -1.32 -19.54
C LEU A 296 23.17 -0.36 -20.54
N SER A 297 21.94 -0.66 -20.94
CA SER A 297 21.14 0.17 -21.85
C SER A 297 20.39 1.31 -21.16
N ARG A 298 20.57 1.52 -19.86
CA ARG A 298 19.86 2.52 -19.01
C ARG A 298 18.34 2.43 -19.11
N VAL A 299 17.80 1.23 -19.31
CA VAL A 299 16.36 0.98 -19.37
C VAL A 299 15.84 0.79 -17.95
N SER A 300 14.79 1.54 -17.59
CA SER A 300 14.13 1.46 -16.30
C SER A 300 12.82 0.67 -16.38
N ILE A 301 12.34 0.16 -15.23
CA ILE A 301 11.01 -0.46 -15.14
C ILE A 301 9.93 0.53 -15.58
N ARG A 302 10.07 1.80 -15.20
CA ARG A 302 9.13 2.88 -15.56
C ARG A 302 9.06 3.05 -17.08
N SER A 303 10.21 3.12 -17.77
CA SER A 303 10.23 3.26 -19.23
C SER A 303 9.60 2.05 -19.95
N ILE A 304 9.79 0.82 -19.43
CA ILE A 304 9.14 -0.38 -19.98
C ILE A 304 7.61 -0.30 -19.83
N VAL A 305 7.13 0.12 -18.67
CA VAL A 305 5.69 0.26 -18.41
C VAL A 305 5.09 1.34 -19.31
N GLU A 306 5.71 2.51 -19.39
CA GLU A 306 5.25 3.63 -20.24
C GLU A 306 5.22 3.24 -21.74
N GLU A 307 6.28 2.59 -22.21
CA GLU A 307 6.34 2.06 -23.58
C GLU A 307 5.23 1.03 -23.84
N THR A 308 5.00 0.12 -22.88
CA THR A 308 3.93 -0.89 -23.00
C THR A 308 2.55 -0.23 -23.07
N LEU A 309 2.28 0.74 -22.18
CA LEU A 309 1.01 1.45 -22.16
C LEU A 309 0.75 2.29 -23.42
N SER A 310 1.82 2.72 -24.11
CA SER A 310 1.71 3.45 -25.38
C SER A 310 1.46 2.55 -26.60
N LYS A 311 1.85 1.26 -26.51
CA LYS A 311 1.76 0.29 -27.62
C LYS A 311 0.56 -0.64 -27.54
N VAL A 312 0.04 -0.88 -26.34
CA VAL A 312 -1.11 -1.77 -26.17
C VAL A 312 -2.39 -0.99 -26.36
N ASP A 313 -3.10 -1.31 -27.44
CA ASP A 313 -4.39 -0.71 -27.74
C ASP A 313 -5.45 -1.09 -26.70
N ILE A 314 -6.36 -0.16 -26.46
CA ILE A 314 -7.54 -0.40 -25.64
C ILE A 314 -8.57 -1.12 -26.50
N PRO A 315 -8.92 -2.38 -26.20
CA PRO A 315 -9.86 -3.16 -27.01
C PRO A 315 -11.27 -2.58 -27.05
#